data_82a3aabe3ce43c6d3774f8e6b0612225
#
_entry.id   82a3aabe3ce43c6d3774f8e6b0612225
#
_cell.length_a   1.000
_cell.length_b   1.000
_cell.length_c   1.000
_cell.angle_alpha   90.00
_cell.angle_beta   90.00
_cell.angle_gamma   90.00
#
_symmetry.space_group_name_H-M   'P 1'
#
loop_
_entity.id
_entity.type
_entity.pdbx_description
1 polymer ?
#
loop_
_entity_poly.entity_id
_entity_poly.type
_entity_poly.pdbx_seq_one_letter_code
_entity_poly.pdbx_strand_id
1 'polypeptide(L)'
;MKSIFSYWLICFLFPVIQTPDYSITFSKIDNRVYAFVNDELVFDSQFIDGNPELNLSLDLSPFLKKGTNLLKIQLENGSKLNAFIVDSHWMIRYEIFENGESYDYGYESSKNGQTGLIVYEKEHNIYLE
;
A
#
# COMPACT_ATOMS: atom_id res chain seq x y z
N MET A 1 21.31 -27.12 44.09
CA MET A 1 21.17 -25.68 43.84
C MET A 1 21.82 -25.20 42.54
N LYS A 2 22.71 -25.96 41.96
CA LYS A 2 23.35 -25.58 40.69
C LYS A 2 22.52 -25.84 39.44
N SER A 3 21.45 -26.61 39.54
CA SER A 3 20.62 -27.00 38.40
C SER A 3 19.57 -25.97 38.01
N ILE A 4 19.31 -24.95 38.84
CA ILE A 4 18.29 -23.93 38.58
C ILE A 4 18.73 -22.96 37.50
N PHE A 5 20.02 -22.73 37.33
CA PHE A 5 20.56 -21.78 36.34
C PHE A 5 20.56 -22.31 34.92
N SER A 6 20.53 -23.64 34.72
CA SER A 6 20.54 -24.20 33.38
C SER A 6 19.20 -24.11 32.67
N TYR A 7 18.09 -24.00 33.39
CA TYR A 7 16.76 -23.89 32.80
C TYR A 7 16.46 -22.53 32.18
N TRP A 8 17.11 -21.48 32.67
CA TRP A 8 16.93 -20.13 32.15
C TRP A 8 17.58 -19.93 30.78
N LEU A 9 18.68 -20.62 30.52
CA LEU A 9 19.37 -20.54 29.25
C LEU A 9 18.57 -21.17 28.10
N ILE A 10 17.72 -22.14 28.37
CA ILE A 10 16.96 -22.85 27.34
C ILE A 10 15.87 -21.96 26.77
N CYS A 11 15.28 -21.06 27.58
CA CYS A 11 14.22 -20.15 27.13
C CYS A 11 14.71 -19.10 26.13
N PHE A 12 16.01 -18.80 26.11
CA PHE A 12 16.58 -17.82 25.17
C PHE A 12 17.07 -18.44 23.86
N LEU A 13 17.02 -19.77 23.72
CA LEU A 13 17.50 -20.49 22.55
C LEU A 13 16.43 -20.71 21.48
N PHE A 14 15.16 -20.37 21.76
CA PHE A 14 14.10 -20.47 20.77
C PHE A 14 14.12 -19.25 19.88
N PRO A 15 14.29 -19.41 18.54
CA PRO A 15 14.24 -18.27 17.63
C PRO A 15 12.83 -17.68 17.63
N VAL A 16 12.76 -16.35 17.76
CA VAL A 16 11.52 -15.61 17.55
C VAL A 16 11.34 -15.50 16.04
N ILE A 17 10.36 -16.21 15.48
CA ILE A 17 10.01 -16.11 14.07
C ILE A 17 9.11 -14.89 13.95
N GLN A 18 9.63 -13.83 13.31
CA GLN A 18 8.85 -12.64 13.01
C GLN A 18 8.31 -12.74 11.59
N THR A 19 7.00 -12.50 11.45
CA THR A 19 6.37 -12.32 10.15
C THR A 19 6.80 -10.96 9.60
N PRO A 20 7.22 -10.86 8.32
CA PRO A 20 7.55 -9.58 7.73
C PRO A 20 6.36 -8.63 7.75
N ASP A 21 6.61 -7.36 8.07
CA ASP A 21 5.63 -6.29 8.02
C ASP A 21 5.65 -5.62 6.66
N TYR A 22 4.51 -5.61 6.01
CA TYR A 22 4.32 -4.89 4.76
C TYR A 22 3.41 -3.69 4.97
N SER A 23 3.81 -2.56 4.42
CA SER A 23 3.02 -1.33 4.43
C SER A 23 3.14 -0.61 3.10
N ILE A 24 2.19 0.28 2.84
CA ILE A 24 2.23 1.17 1.69
C ILE A 24 2.00 2.60 2.18
N THR A 25 2.79 3.53 1.65
CA THR A 25 2.65 4.96 1.96
C THR A 25 2.41 5.72 0.68
N PHE A 26 1.30 6.43 0.63
CA PHE A 26 0.95 7.31 -0.49
C PHE A 26 1.42 8.73 -0.19
N SER A 27 2.13 9.34 -1.14
CA SER A 27 2.59 10.73 -1.05
C SER A 27 1.87 11.65 -2.02
N LYS A 28 1.26 11.11 -3.08
CA LYS A 28 0.42 11.86 -4.02
C LYS A 28 -0.76 11.01 -4.48
N ILE A 29 -1.96 11.56 -4.39
CA ILE A 29 -3.20 10.96 -4.87
C ILE A 29 -4.03 12.08 -5.50
N ASP A 30 -4.16 12.07 -6.80
CA ASP A 30 -4.99 13.05 -7.51
C ASP A 30 -5.88 12.29 -8.51
N ASN A 31 -7.10 11.85 -8.12
CA ASN A 31 -7.86 12.31 -6.92
C ASN A 31 -8.24 11.20 -5.93
N ARG A 32 -8.39 9.92 -6.36
CA ARG A 32 -8.88 8.84 -5.48
C ARG A 32 -8.17 7.53 -5.78
N VAL A 33 -7.67 6.91 -4.74
CA VAL A 33 -6.97 5.62 -4.83
C VAL A 33 -7.82 4.51 -4.26
N TYR A 34 -7.81 3.37 -4.95
CA TYR A 34 -8.31 2.10 -4.47
C TYR A 34 -7.15 1.11 -4.39
N ALA A 35 -7.06 0.38 -3.28
CA ALA A 35 -6.11 -0.71 -3.12
C ALA A 35 -6.86 -2.02 -2.92
N PHE A 36 -6.48 -3.04 -3.69
CA PHE A 36 -7.04 -4.38 -3.61
C PHE A 36 -5.93 -5.36 -3.26
N VAL A 37 -6.21 -6.26 -2.33
CA VAL A 37 -5.35 -7.40 -2.04
C VAL A 37 -6.12 -8.67 -2.40
N ASN A 38 -5.59 -9.44 -3.34
CA ASN A 38 -6.23 -10.67 -3.84
C ASN A 38 -7.69 -10.41 -4.25
N ASP A 39 -7.90 -9.36 -5.04
CA ASP A 39 -9.19 -8.91 -5.57
C ASP A 39 -10.18 -8.36 -4.53
N GLU A 40 -9.77 -8.22 -3.28
CA GLU A 40 -10.60 -7.64 -2.23
C GLU A 40 -10.19 -6.20 -1.96
N LEU A 41 -11.15 -5.27 -1.97
CA LEU A 41 -10.90 -3.86 -1.66
C LEU A 41 -10.52 -3.72 -0.19
N VAL A 42 -9.31 -3.24 0.08
CA VAL A 42 -8.78 -3.05 1.44
C VAL A 42 -8.60 -1.59 1.80
N PHE A 43 -8.58 -0.69 0.81
CA PHE A 43 -8.40 0.73 1.03
C PHE A 43 -9.06 1.55 -0.06
N ASP A 44 -9.72 2.63 0.36
CA ASP A 44 -10.30 3.66 -0.49
C ASP A 44 -9.95 5.01 0.15
N SER A 45 -9.15 5.81 -0.55
CA SER A 45 -8.70 7.09 -0.01
C SER A 45 -9.82 8.12 0.12
N GLN A 46 -10.96 7.87 -0.54
CA GLN A 46 -11.96 8.88 -0.82
C GLN A 46 -11.37 9.97 -1.73
N PHE A 47 -12.20 10.92 -2.13
CA PHE A 47 -11.79 11.99 -3.02
C PHE A 47 -10.85 12.96 -2.31
N ILE A 48 -9.70 13.24 -2.94
CA ILE A 48 -8.70 14.20 -2.47
C ILE A 48 -8.56 15.29 -3.51
N ASP A 49 -8.82 16.53 -3.13
CA ASP A 49 -8.74 17.69 -3.98
C ASP A 49 -7.43 18.46 -3.75
N GLY A 50 -6.95 19.17 -4.77
CA GLY A 50 -5.82 20.08 -4.66
C GLY A 50 -4.43 19.45 -4.74
N ASN A 51 -4.33 18.16 -5.01
CA ASN A 51 -3.06 17.43 -5.15
C ASN A 51 -2.04 17.74 -4.04
N PRO A 52 -2.42 17.61 -2.74
CA PRO A 52 -1.52 17.94 -1.64
C PRO A 52 -0.38 16.92 -1.50
N GLU A 53 0.69 17.30 -0.81
CA GLU A 53 1.66 16.33 -0.30
C GLU A 53 1.01 15.52 0.82
N LEU A 54 1.12 14.20 0.71
CA LEU A 54 0.50 13.26 1.64
C LEU A 54 1.56 12.42 2.35
N ASN A 55 1.19 11.92 3.52
CA ASN A 55 1.91 10.87 4.22
C ASN A 55 0.88 9.88 4.76
N LEU A 56 0.22 9.19 3.83
CA LEU A 56 -0.91 8.32 4.13
C LEU A 56 -0.44 6.87 4.07
N SER A 57 -0.33 6.22 5.23
CA SER A 57 0.18 4.86 5.34
C SER A 57 -0.93 3.88 5.67
N LEU A 58 -0.84 2.70 5.06
CA LEU A 58 -1.71 1.56 5.30
C LEU A 58 -0.85 0.34 5.64
N ASP A 59 -1.18 -0.34 6.74
CA ASP A 59 -0.61 -1.64 7.04
C ASP A 59 -1.26 -2.71 6.15
N LEU A 60 -0.45 -3.39 5.35
CA LEU A 60 -0.92 -4.44 4.44
C LEU A 60 -0.94 -5.81 5.11
N SER A 61 -0.15 -6.00 6.16
CA SER A 61 0.07 -7.31 6.77
C SER A 61 -1.21 -8.06 7.15
N PRO A 62 -2.26 -7.41 7.69
CA PRO A 62 -3.51 -8.11 8.03
C PRO A 62 -4.24 -8.73 6.84
N PHE A 63 -3.96 -8.27 5.61
CA PHE A 63 -4.65 -8.71 4.40
C PHE A 63 -3.89 -9.77 3.62
N LEU A 64 -2.64 -10.05 4.01
CA LEU A 64 -1.77 -10.98 3.29
C LEU A 64 -1.97 -12.41 3.79
N LYS A 65 -1.91 -13.37 2.87
CA LYS A 65 -1.90 -14.80 3.15
C LYS A 65 -0.53 -15.39 2.83
N LYS A 66 -0.27 -16.60 3.32
CA LYS A 66 0.90 -17.38 2.91
C LYS A 66 0.91 -17.56 1.40
N GLY A 67 2.11 -17.47 0.81
CA GLY A 67 2.30 -17.60 -0.62
C GLY A 67 2.24 -16.27 -1.35
N THR A 68 1.87 -16.30 -2.60
CA THR A 68 1.81 -15.11 -3.45
C THR A 68 0.54 -14.34 -3.22
N ASN A 69 0.69 -13.03 -3.01
CA ASN A 69 -0.41 -12.07 -2.90
C ASN A 69 -0.31 -11.06 -4.02
N LEU A 70 -1.46 -10.65 -4.55
CA LEU A 70 -1.54 -9.63 -5.58
C LEU A 70 -2.09 -8.36 -4.97
N LEU A 71 -1.26 -7.31 -4.91
CA LEU A 71 -1.68 -5.96 -4.53
C LEU A 71 -1.91 -5.17 -5.81
N LYS A 72 -3.14 -4.69 -6.01
CA LYS A 72 -3.50 -3.87 -7.15
C LYS A 72 -3.85 -2.47 -6.69
N ILE A 73 -3.19 -1.48 -7.28
CA ILE A 73 -3.42 -0.06 -6.99
C ILE A 73 -4.07 0.58 -8.20
N GLN A 74 -5.19 1.26 -8.00
CA GLN A 74 -5.90 2.01 -9.04
C GLN A 74 -6.02 3.47 -8.63
N LEU A 75 -5.87 4.37 -9.60
CA LEU A 75 -6.14 5.79 -9.43
C LEU A 75 -7.32 6.19 -10.31
N GLU A 76 -8.31 6.80 -9.69
CA GLU A 76 -9.42 7.45 -10.38
C GLU A 76 -9.18 8.95 -10.42
N ASN A 77 -9.26 9.54 -11.62
CA ASN A 77 -9.17 10.98 -11.82
C ASN A 77 -10.59 11.54 -11.91
N GLY A 78 -10.90 12.53 -11.08
CA GLY A 78 -12.24 13.06 -11.07
C GLY A 78 -12.39 14.33 -10.26
N SER A 79 -13.52 15.01 -10.45
CA SER A 79 -13.90 16.15 -9.65
C SER A 79 -15.16 15.83 -8.85
N LYS A 80 -15.12 16.10 -7.55
CA LYS A 80 -16.26 15.94 -6.67
C LYS A 80 -17.41 16.89 -7.03
N LEU A 81 -17.06 18.06 -7.57
CA LEU A 81 -18.03 19.13 -7.80
C LEU A 81 -18.71 19.03 -9.15
N ASN A 82 -18.03 18.46 -10.15
CA ASN A 82 -18.59 18.37 -11.49
C ASN A 82 -17.89 17.29 -12.32
N ALA A 83 -18.59 16.18 -12.54
CA ALA A 83 -18.08 15.06 -13.34
C ALA A 83 -17.91 15.41 -14.83
N PHE A 84 -18.42 16.56 -15.28
CA PHE A 84 -18.29 17.01 -16.66
C PHE A 84 -17.08 17.92 -16.89
N ILE A 85 -16.43 18.39 -15.82
CA ILE A 85 -15.20 19.16 -15.96
C ILE A 85 -14.07 18.18 -16.24
N VAL A 86 -13.46 18.30 -17.42
CA VAL A 86 -12.28 17.51 -17.77
C VAL A 86 -11.10 18.00 -16.93
N ASP A 87 -10.67 17.16 -16.02
CA ASP A 87 -9.41 17.36 -15.30
C ASP A 87 -8.33 16.60 -16.04
N SER A 88 -7.50 17.33 -16.78
CA SER A 88 -6.43 16.74 -17.59
C SER A 88 -5.19 16.40 -16.79
N HIS A 89 -5.19 16.69 -15.49
CA HIS A 89 -4.03 16.53 -14.62
C HIS A 89 -4.31 15.49 -13.56
N TRP A 90 -3.42 14.50 -13.48
CA TRP A 90 -3.47 13.54 -12.40
C TRP A 90 -2.07 13.07 -12.02
N MET A 91 -1.91 12.62 -10.80
CA MET A 91 -0.64 12.11 -10.29
C MET A 91 -0.89 11.08 -9.21
N ILE A 92 -0.07 10.04 -9.21
CA ILE A 92 -0.01 9.06 -8.13
C ILE A 92 1.45 8.81 -7.78
N ARG A 93 1.74 8.73 -6.49
CA ARG A 93 3.07 8.35 -6.00
C ARG A 93 2.91 7.63 -4.68
N TYR A 94 3.47 6.43 -4.60
CA TYR A 94 3.45 5.61 -3.39
C TYR A 94 4.67 4.71 -3.35
N GLU A 95 4.94 4.21 -2.16
CA GLU A 95 6.02 3.25 -1.93
C GLU A 95 5.53 2.12 -1.02
N ILE A 96 5.93 0.90 -1.35
CA ILE A 96 5.63 -0.31 -0.58
C ILE A 96 6.88 -0.66 0.20
N PHE A 97 6.72 -0.97 1.49
CA PHE A 97 7.81 -1.27 2.40
C PHE A 97 7.66 -2.68 2.96
N GLU A 98 8.79 -3.37 3.09
CA GLU A 98 8.93 -4.61 3.83
C GLU A 98 9.85 -4.35 5.02
N ASN A 99 9.33 -4.48 6.25
CA ASN A 99 10.09 -4.20 7.47
C ASN A 99 10.75 -2.81 7.47
N GLY A 100 10.05 -1.81 6.92
CA GLY A 100 10.55 -0.45 6.83
C GLY A 100 11.52 -0.17 5.69
N GLU A 101 11.89 -1.18 4.90
CA GLU A 101 12.74 -1.02 3.74
C GLU A 101 11.90 -0.99 2.46
N SER A 102 12.34 -0.21 1.47
CA SER A 102 11.65 -0.09 0.19
C SER A 102 11.60 -1.45 -0.51
N TYR A 103 10.39 -1.87 -0.87
CA TYR A 103 10.13 -3.13 -1.57
C TYR A 103 9.77 -2.89 -3.04
N ASP A 104 8.86 -1.97 -3.29
CA ASP A 104 8.41 -1.60 -4.63
C ASP A 104 7.77 -0.21 -4.56
N TYR A 105 7.47 0.37 -5.72
CA TYR A 105 6.88 1.71 -5.75
C TYR A 105 6.03 1.89 -7.02
N GLY A 106 5.19 2.93 -6.99
CA GLY A 106 4.49 3.41 -8.15
C GLY A 106 4.57 4.93 -8.25
N TYR A 107 4.84 5.41 -9.44
CA TYR A 107 4.85 6.84 -9.75
C TYR A 107 4.42 7.04 -11.19
N GLU A 108 3.36 7.79 -11.38
CA GLU A 108 2.92 8.19 -12.71
C GLU A 108 2.14 9.49 -12.64
N SER A 109 2.22 10.28 -13.69
CA SER A 109 1.45 11.50 -13.86
C SER A 109 1.12 11.72 -15.33
N SER A 110 0.03 12.42 -15.57
CA SER A 110 -0.38 12.80 -16.92
C SER A 110 -1.05 14.15 -16.91
N LYS A 111 -0.99 14.83 -18.06
CA LYS A 111 -1.72 16.07 -18.33
C LYS A 111 -2.93 15.86 -19.23
N ASN A 112 -3.17 14.60 -19.67
CA ASN A 112 -4.21 14.26 -20.64
C ASN A 112 -5.19 13.23 -20.06
N GLY A 113 -5.38 13.23 -18.74
CA GLY A 113 -6.33 12.36 -18.09
C GLY A 113 -7.78 12.75 -18.36
N GLN A 114 -8.68 11.78 -18.18
CA GLN A 114 -10.12 12.00 -18.25
C GLN A 114 -10.70 11.91 -16.86
N THR A 115 -11.77 12.69 -16.62
CA THR A 115 -12.47 12.71 -15.35
C THR A 115 -13.39 11.49 -15.20
N GLY A 116 -13.43 10.92 -14.01
CA GLY A 116 -14.33 9.83 -13.67
C GLY A 116 -13.86 8.45 -14.15
N LEU A 117 -12.61 8.34 -14.57
CA LEU A 117 -12.05 7.10 -15.08
C LEU A 117 -10.87 6.62 -14.24
N ILE A 118 -10.64 5.30 -14.26
CA ILE A 118 -9.41 4.72 -13.74
C ILE A 118 -8.30 5.01 -14.78
N VAL A 119 -7.37 5.89 -14.40
CA VAL A 119 -6.29 6.37 -15.28
C VAL A 119 -4.96 5.67 -15.03
N TYR A 120 -4.86 4.97 -13.90
CA TYR A 120 -3.65 4.24 -13.52
C TYR A 120 -4.06 2.93 -12.86
N GLU A 121 -3.34 1.86 -13.21
CA GLU A 121 -3.45 0.58 -12.54
C GLU A 121 -2.08 -0.09 -12.56
N LYS A 122 -1.65 -0.57 -11.41
CA LYS A 122 -0.43 -1.35 -11.29
C LYS A 122 -0.61 -2.48 -10.29
N GLU A 123 -0.07 -3.64 -10.64
CA GLU A 123 -0.08 -4.83 -9.80
C GLU A 123 1.32 -5.05 -9.21
N HIS A 124 1.36 -5.42 -7.93
CA HIS A 124 2.57 -5.76 -7.20
C HIS A 124 2.41 -7.13 -6.59
N ASN A 125 3.40 -7.99 -6.78
CA ASN A 125 3.40 -9.31 -6.16
C ASN A 125 4.12 -9.24 -4.82
N ILE A 126 3.45 -9.73 -3.77
CA ILE A 126 4.00 -9.81 -2.42
C ILE A 126 3.97 -11.28 -2.01
N TYR A 127 5.15 -11.85 -1.77
CA TYR A 127 5.27 -13.23 -1.34
C TYR A 127 5.50 -13.29 0.16
N LEU A 128 4.69 -14.10 0.84
CA LEU A 128 4.79 -14.34 2.28
C LEU A 128 5.08 -15.81 2.53
N GLU A 129 6.21 -16.10 3.20
CA GLU A 129 6.59 -17.47 3.54
C GLU A 129 5.68 -18.11 4.60
#